data_fda615f57973f5c4076422e70d5959ee
#
_entry.id   fda615f57973f5c4076422e70d5959ee
#
_cell.length_a   1.000
_cell.length_b   1.000
_cell.length_c   1.000
_cell.angle_alpha   90.00
_cell.angle_beta   90.00
_cell.angle_gamma   90.00
#
_symmetry.space_group_name_H-M   'P 1'
#
loop_
_entity.id
_entity.type
_entity.pdbx_description
1 polymer ?
#
loop_
_entity_poly.entity_id
_entity_poly.type
_entity_poly.pdbx_seq_one_letter_code
_entity_poly.pdbx_strand_id
1 'polypeptide(L)'
;VLPVVYQQGSLGASGDLAPLAHMSLPLLGLGEVEYKGEVRPSAEVLAELGLEPIRLQSKEGLALLNGTQFMSAYGVWSLIHARRLSEWADRIGALSLDAFDGRIEPFCDEVHLIRAHRGQLATARNIRCLLEGSQLAARPKKHVQDPYSFRCIPQVHGASKDTIDYVESVLTPEI
;
A
#
# COMPACT_ATOMS: atom_id res chain seq x y z
N VAL A 1 -7.15 -21.88 7.91
CA VAL A 1 -8.60 -21.65 7.70
C VAL A 1 -8.80 -20.16 7.56
N LEU A 2 -9.39 -19.71 6.45
CA LEU A 2 -9.68 -18.29 6.20
C LEU A 2 -11.20 -18.12 6.06
N PRO A 3 -11.82 -17.16 6.78
CA PRO A 3 -13.24 -16.89 6.60
C PRO A 3 -13.52 -16.32 5.20
N VAL A 4 -14.66 -16.66 4.61
CA VAL A 4 -15.14 -16.02 3.38
C VAL A 4 -15.78 -14.69 3.75
N VAL A 5 -15.16 -13.59 3.33
CA VAL A 5 -15.62 -12.21 3.58
C VAL A 5 -15.98 -11.57 2.25
N TYR A 6 -17.21 -11.12 2.10
CA TYR A 6 -17.65 -10.46 0.87
C TYR A 6 -17.17 -9.02 0.80
N GLN A 7 -16.80 -8.58 -0.41
CA GLN A 7 -16.28 -7.23 -0.65
C GLN A 7 -17.34 -6.12 -0.50
N GLN A 8 -18.60 -6.47 -0.67
CA GLN A 8 -19.72 -5.53 -0.58
C GLN A 8 -20.50 -5.75 0.72
N GLY A 9 -21.21 -4.72 1.18
CA GLY A 9 -22.05 -4.78 2.37
C GLY A 9 -21.52 -3.96 3.55
N SER A 10 -20.31 -3.42 3.49
CA SER A 10 -19.87 -2.44 4.49
C SER A 10 -20.62 -1.13 4.32
N LEU A 11 -21.07 -0.59 5.46
CA LEU A 11 -21.59 0.78 5.57
C LEU A 11 -20.82 1.45 6.70
N GLY A 12 -19.92 2.36 6.38
CA GLY A 12 -18.96 2.98 7.29
C GLY A 12 -19.57 3.94 8.36
N ALA A 13 -20.72 3.58 8.90
CA ALA A 13 -21.35 4.24 10.02
C ALA A 13 -21.43 3.26 11.19
N SER A 14 -20.72 3.43 12.27
CA SER A 14 -20.62 2.52 13.42
C SER A 14 -19.78 1.24 13.19
N GLY A 15 -18.89 1.27 12.20
CA GLY A 15 -17.98 0.17 11.85
C GLY A 15 -18.38 -0.59 10.59
N ASP A 16 -17.57 -1.58 10.24
CA ASP A 16 -17.70 -2.38 9.01
C ASP A 16 -18.57 -3.64 9.28
N LEU A 17 -19.79 -3.46 9.75
CA LEU A 17 -20.64 -4.49 10.39
C LEU A 17 -20.73 -5.79 9.61
N ALA A 18 -21.16 -5.78 8.35
CA ALA A 18 -21.36 -6.99 7.57
C ALA A 18 -20.05 -7.77 7.29
N PRO A 19 -18.94 -7.14 6.82
CA PRO A 19 -17.68 -7.85 6.66
C PRO A 19 -17.14 -8.45 7.96
N LEU A 20 -17.29 -7.77 9.09
CA LEU A 20 -16.88 -8.30 10.40
C LEU A 20 -17.78 -9.43 10.88
N ALA A 21 -19.08 -9.39 10.54
CA ALA A 21 -19.96 -10.54 10.73
C ALA A 21 -19.48 -11.75 9.94
N HIS A 22 -19.20 -11.59 8.64
CA HIS A 22 -18.67 -12.68 7.79
C HIS A 22 -17.40 -13.26 8.39
N MET A 23 -16.47 -12.40 8.84
CA MET A 23 -15.22 -12.83 9.47
C MET A 23 -15.46 -13.62 10.77
N SER A 24 -16.51 -13.30 11.52
CA SER A 24 -16.80 -13.89 12.84
C SER A 24 -17.68 -15.13 12.78
N LEU A 25 -18.50 -15.31 11.73
CA LEU A 25 -19.42 -16.45 11.58
C LEU A 25 -18.73 -17.81 11.74
N PRO A 26 -17.52 -18.06 11.20
CA PRO A 26 -16.85 -19.34 11.36
C PRO A 26 -16.58 -19.73 12.82
N LEU A 27 -16.36 -18.78 13.70
CA LEU A 27 -16.20 -19.06 15.14
C LEU A 27 -17.46 -19.70 15.76
N LEU A 28 -18.61 -19.43 15.16
CA LEU A 28 -19.90 -19.94 15.57
C LEU A 28 -20.32 -21.24 14.83
N GLY A 29 -19.45 -21.74 13.94
CA GLY A 29 -19.77 -22.84 13.04
C GLY A 29 -20.74 -22.45 11.92
N LEU A 30 -20.85 -21.16 11.61
CA LEU A 30 -21.72 -20.61 10.58
C LEU A 30 -20.90 -20.06 9.41
N GLY A 31 -21.56 -19.84 8.26
CA GLY A 31 -20.89 -19.31 7.06
C GLY A 31 -19.94 -20.32 6.43
N GLU A 32 -19.04 -19.80 5.61
CA GLU A 32 -18.10 -20.58 4.81
C GLU A 32 -16.66 -20.17 5.10
N VAL A 33 -15.75 -21.11 4.90
CA VAL A 33 -14.31 -20.91 5.06
C VAL A 33 -13.55 -21.51 3.88
N GLU A 34 -12.44 -20.89 3.52
CA GLU A 34 -11.45 -21.50 2.65
C GLU A 34 -10.52 -22.38 3.49
N TYR A 35 -10.49 -23.65 3.17
CA TYR A 35 -9.65 -24.65 3.82
C TYR A 35 -9.06 -25.61 2.80
N LYS A 36 -7.73 -25.71 2.79
CA LYS A 36 -6.97 -26.52 1.82
C LYS A 36 -7.27 -26.19 0.36
N GLY A 37 -7.58 -24.91 0.04
CA GLY A 37 -7.88 -24.44 -1.31
C GLY A 37 -9.33 -24.63 -1.76
N GLU A 38 -10.21 -25.09 -0.89
CA GLU A 38 -11.64 -25.29 -1.16
C GLU A 38 -12.49 -24.43 -0.22
N VAL A 39 -13.61 -23.91 -0.74
CA VAL A 39 -14.62 -23.24 0.08
C VAL A 39 -15.60 -24.29 0.60
N ARG A 40 -15.74 -24.36 1.92
CA ARG A 40 -16.55 -25.34 2.61
C ARG A 40 -17.36 -24.72 3.75
N PRO A 41 -18.50 -25.35 4.14
CA PRO A 41 -19.21 -24.94 5.34
C PRO A 41 -18.31 -24.95 6.58
N SER A 42 -18.35 -23.89 7.37
CA SER A 42 -17.51 -23.75 8.55
C SER A 42 -17.69 -24.86 9.57
N ALA A 43 -18.95 -25.29 9.80
CA ALA A 43 -19.24 -26.36 10.74
C ALA A 43 -18.52 -27.68 10.40
N GLU A 44 -18.44 -28.03 9.11
CA GLU A 44 -17.76 -29.26 8.68
C GLU A 44 -16.25 -29.18 8.92
N VAL A 45 -15.65 -28.02 8.61
CA VAL A 45 -14.22 -27.81 8.79
C VAL A 45 -13.84 -27.77 10.26
N LEU A 46 -14.66 -27.15 11.12
CA LEU A 46 -14.46 -27.18 12.57
C LEU A 46 -14.50 -28.60 13.10
N ALA A 47 -15.49 -29.39 12.69
CA ALA A 47 -15.61 -30.80 13.09
C ALA A 47 -14.38 -31.63 12.63
N GLU A 48 -13.91 -31.44 11.41
CA GLU A 48 -12.68 -32.10 10.89
C GLU A 48 -11.45 -31.75 11.74
N LEU A 49 -11.39 -30.52 12.25
CA LEU A 49 -10.27 -30.03 13.09
C LEU A 49 -10.43 -30.37 14.58
N GLY A 50 -11.56 -30.97 14.98
CA GLY A 50 -11.85 -31.25 16.40
C GLY A 50 -12.11 -30.00 17.22
N LEU A 51 -12.59 -28.93 16.59
CA LEU A 51 -12.90 -27.65 17.21
C LEU A 51 -14.42 -27.52 17.41
N GLU A 52 -14.80 -27.04 18.59
CA GLU A 52 -16.21 -26.77 18.90
C GLU A 52 -16.56 -25.31 18.61
N PRO A 53 -17.72 -25.02 17.97
CA PRO A 53 -18.19 -23.65 17.82
C PRO A 53 -18.40 -22.97 19.19
N ILE A 54 -17.97 -21.70 19.26
CA ILE A 54 -18.21 -20.90 20.47
C ILE A 54 -19.67 -20.49 20.59
N ARG A 55 -20.10 -20.22 21.83
CA ARG A 55 -21.44 -19.67 22.13
C ARG A 55 -21.25 -18.26 22.69
N LEU A 56 -21.78 -17.27 21.94
CA LEU A 56 -21.71 -15.88 22.36
C LEU A 56 -22.56 -15.60 23.60
N GLN A 57 -22.01 -14.81 24.50
CA GLN A 57 -22.70 -14.24 25.65
C GLN A 57 -23.31 -12.88 25.31
N SER A 58 -24.01 -12.28 26.27
CA SER A 58 -24.62 -10.96 26.10
C SER A 58 -23.58 -9.91 25.65
N LYS A 59 -23.92 -9.16 24.59
CA LYS A 59 -23.10 -8.12 23.93
C LYS A 59 -21.88 -8.57 23.13
N GLU A 60 -21.45 -9.82 23.20
CA GLU A 60 -20.28 -10.29 22.44
C GLU A 60 -20.50 -10.24 20.93
N GLY A 61 -21.73 -10.56 20.46
CA GLY A 61 -22.08 -10.42 19.05
C GLY A 61 -21.90 -8.99 18.54
N LEU A 62 -22.34 -8.00 19.32
CA LEU A 62 -22.13 -6.59 18.98
C LEU A 62 -20.65 -6.20 19.01
N ALA A 63 -19.90 -6.72 19.97
CA ALA A 63 -18.47 -6.45 20.09
C ALA A 63 -17.67 -6.97 18.88
N LEU A 64 -18.11 -8.06 18.26
CA LEU A 64 -17.46 -8.62 17.07
C LEU A 64 -17.74 -7.83 15.79
N LEU A 65 -18.78 -6.98 15.76
CA LEU A 65 -19.18 -6.26 14.54
C LEU A 65 -18.69 -4.83 14.47
N ASN A 66 -18.45 -4.19 15.62
CA ASN A 66 -18.09 -2.77 15.67
C ASN A 66 -16.58 -2.61 15.73
N GLY A 67 -15.99 -2.46 14.55
CA GLY A 67 -14.56 -2.26 14.41
C GLY A 67 -14.20 -1.69 13.05
N THR A 68 -12.92 -1.41 12.86
CA THR A 68 -12.36 -0.79 11.65
C THR A 68 -11.46 -1.76 10.87
N GLN A 69 -11.47 -3.05 11.18
CA GLN A 69 -10.55 -4.04 10.63
C GLN A 69 -10.68 -4.18 9.11
N PHE A 70 -11.91 -4.10 8.58
CA PHE A 70 -12.13 -4.15 7.14
C PHE A 70 -11.55 -2.92 6.43
N MET A 71 -11.77 -1.73 6.98
CA MET A 71 -11.16 -0.48 6.48
C MET A 71 -9.64 -0.54 6.59
N SER A 72 -9.11 -1.03 7.70
CA SER A 72 -7.65 -1.21 7.90
C SER A 72 -7.06 -2.19 6.89
N ALA A 73 -7.76 -3.28 6.57
CA ALA A 73 -7.34 -4.24 5.54
C ALA A 73 -7.21 -3.59 4.16
N TYR A 74 -8.18 -2.75 3.75
CA TYR A 74 -8.07 -1.95 2.53
C TYR A 74 -6.96 -0.92 2.59
N GLY A 75 -6.75 -0.32 3.77
CA GLY A 75 -5.63 0.59 4.02
C GLY A 75 -4.28 -0.08 3.78
N VAL A 76 -4.08 -1.27 4.34
CA VAL A 76 -2.86 -2.08 4.14
C VAL A 76 -2.68 -2.47 2.68
N TRP A 77 -3.73 -2.96 2.03
CA TRP A 77 -3.69 -3.32 0.62
C TRP A 77 -3.32 -2.11 -0.25
N SER A 78 -3.95 -0.97 -0.03
CA SER A 78 -3.67 0.28 -0.74
C SER A 78 -2.24 0.75 -0.51
N LEU A 79 -1.72 0.64 0.72
CA LEU A 79 -0.35 1.01 1.08
C LEU A 79 0.69 0.17 0.33
N ILE A 80 0.48 -1.16 0.28
CA ILE A 80 1.37 -2.08 -0.45
C ILE A 80 1.43 -1.69 -1.94
N HIS A 81 0.27 -1.41 -2.55
CA HIS A 81 0.20 -1.00 -3.95
C HIS A 81 0.80 0.38 -4.18
N ALA A 82 0.56 1.34 -3.29
CA ALA A 82 1.14 2.68 -3.37
C ALA A 82 2.68 2.64 -3.33
N ARG A 83 3.26 1.81 -2.49
CA ARG A 83 4.71 1.57 -2.45
C ARG A 83 5.24 1.06 -3.79
N ARG A 84 4.61 0.02 -4.33
CA ARG A 84 4.99 -0.54 -5.64
C ARG A 84 4.89 0.50 -6.77
N LEU A 85 3.78 1.26 -6.80
CA LEU A 85 3.58 2.32 -7.79
C LEU A 85 4.62 3.43 -7.65
N SER A 86 4.99 3.81 -6.43
CA SER A 86 6.04 4.80 -6.17
C SER A 86 7.41 4.37 -6.69
N GLU A 87 7.77 3.09 -6.55
CA GLU A 87 9.00 2.54 -7.12
C GLU A 87 8.96 2.54 -8.66
N TRP A 88 7.85 2.14 -9.25
CA TRP A 88 7.68 2.17 -10.71
C TRP A 88 7.67 3.60 -11.25
N ALA A 89 7.11 4.56 -10.51
CA ALA A 89 7.15 5.98 -10.90
C ALA A 89 8.58 6.48 -11.06
N ASP A 90 9.49 6.15 -10.14
CA ASP A 90 10.91 6.52 -10.25
C ASP A 90 11.57 5.87 -11.48
N ARG A 91 11.30 4.56 -11.73
CA ARG A 91 11.85 3.85 -12.90
C ARG A 91 11.35 4.42 -14.22
N ILE A 92 10.06 4.68 -14.32
CA ILE A 92 9.44 5.28 -15.51
C ILE A 92 9.91 6.72 -15.69
N GLY A 93 10.04 7.47 -14.58
CA GLY A 93 10.57 8.82 -14.57
C GLY A 93 12.01 8.87 -15.11
N ALA A 94 12.89 7.98 -14.65
CA ALA A 94 14.26 7.86 -15.11
C ALA A 94 14.32 7.50 -16.61
N LEU A 95 13.56 6.48 -17.04
CA LEU A 95 13.50 6.07 -18.45
C LEU A 95 13.01 7.21 -19.34
N SER A 96 11.97 7.92 -18.91
CA SER A 96 11.40 9.03 -19.66
C SER A 96 12.38 10.22 -19.74
N LEU A 97 13.09 10.52 -18.64
CA LEU A 97 14.11 11.56 -18.58
C LEU A 97 15.27 11.26 -19.54
N ASP A 98 15.74 10.01 -19.56
CA ASP A 98 16.81 9.57 -20.44
C ASP A 98 16.40 9.64 -21.92
N ALA A 99 15.21 9.12 -22.25
CA ALA A 99 14.66 9.18 -23.61
C ALA A 99 14.40 10.61 -24.10
N PHE A 100 14.06 11.53 -23.19
CA PHE A 100 13.87 12.95 -23.49
C PHE A 100 15.20 13.69 -23.70
N ASP A 101 16.33 13.06 -23.43
CA ASP A 101 17.65 13.71 -23.35
C ASP A 101 17.72 14.77 -22.23
N GLY A 102 17.08 14.46 -21.10
CA GLY A 102 16.97 15.35 -19.96
C GLY A 102 18.28 15.53 -19.20
N ARG A 103 18.29 16.52 -18.31
CA ARG A 103 19.44 16.92 -17.51
C ARG A 103 19.48 16.18 -16.18
N ILE A 104 20.67 15.72 -15.77
CA ILE A 104 20.87 15.04 -14.48
C ILE A 104 21.15 16.02 -13.32
N GLU A 105 21.59 17.22 -13.61
CA GLU A 105 21.98 18.21 -12.59
C GLU A 105 20.85 18.57 -11.61
N PRO A 106 19.54 18.62 -12.01
CA PRO A 106 18.45 18.84 -11.05
C PRO A 106 18.33 17.78 -9.98
N PHE A 107 19.01 16.64 -10.13
CA PHE A 107 18.95 15.51 -9.19
C PHE A 107 20.19 15.42 -8.29
N CYS A 108 21.12 16.39 -8.35
CA CYS A 108 22.32 16.40 -7.50
C CYS A 108 21.98 16.61 -6.02
N ASP A 109 22.83 16.08 -5.14
CA ASP A 109 22.57 16.12 -3.68
C ASP A 109 22.49 17.55 -3.15
N GLU A 110 23.29 18.46 -3.65
CA GLU A 110 23.36 19.86 -3.21
C GLU A 110 22.01 20.57 -3.35
N VAL A 111 21.26 20.27 -4.43
CA VAL A 111 19.93 20.86 -4.66
C VAL A 111 18.92 20.39 -3.64
N HIS A 112 19.05 19.15 -3.14
CA HIS A 112 18.05 18.54 -2.28
C HIS A 112 18.38 18.61 -0.78
N LEU A 113 19.67 18.62 -0.42
CA LEU A 113 20.11 18.69 0.97
C LEU A 113 19.73 20.02 1.64
N ILE A 114 19.65 21.11 0.90
CA ILE A 114 19.23 22.42 1.44
C ILE A 114 17.77 22.44 1.91
N ARG A 115 16.95 21.47 1.51
CA ARG A 115 15.55 21.31 1.94
C ARG A 115 15.25 20.00 2.66
N ALA A 116 16.15 19.06 2.66
CA ALA A 116 16.24 17.84 3.43
C ALA A 116 14.93 17.05 3.65
N HIS A 117 13.98 17.07 2.69
CA HIS A 117 12.80 16.21 2.70
C HIS A 117 13.22 14.78 2.33
N ARG A 118 12.88 13.80 3.16
CA ARG A 118 13.37 12.41 3.04
C ARG A 118 13.00 11.77 1.71
N GLY A 119 11.74 11.86 1.31
CA GLY A 119 11.26 11.30 0.05
C GLY A 119 11.88 11.98 -1.17
N GLN A 120 12.11 13.31 -1.11
CA GLN A 120 12.77 14.07 -2.17
C GLN A 120 14.22 13.61 -2.35
N LEU A 121 14.98 13.46 -1.26
CA LEU A 121 16.35 12.93 -1.27
C LEU A 121 16.39 11.50 -1.82
N ALA A 122 15.48 10.64 -1.36
CA ALA A 122 15.38 9.25 -1.83
C ALA A 122 15.10 9.19 -3.33
N THR A 123 14.16 9.97 -3.83
CA THR A 123 13.82 10.01 -5.26
C THR A 123 14.99 10.52 -6.10
N ALA A 124 15.64 11.62 -5.70
CA ALA A 124 16.80 12.15 -6.41
C ALA A 124 17.92 11.10 -6.51
N ARG A 125 18.21 10.42 -5.41
CA ARG A 125 19.20 9.34 -5.39
C ARG A 125 18.79 8.18 -6.32
N ASN A 126 17.52 7.75 -6.27
CA ASN A 126 17.03 6.67 -7.13
C ASN A 126 17.20 7.00 -8.61
N ILE A 127 16.82 8.20 -9.04
CA ILE A 127 16.97 8.64 -10.43
C ILE A 127 18.44 8.62 -10.84
N ARG A 128 19.37 9.14 -10.01
CA ARG A 128 20.80 9.09 -10.31
C ARG A 128 21.32 7.66 -10.47
N CYS A 129 20.95 6.77 -9.54
CA CYS A 129 21.35 5.36 -9.62
C CYS A 129 20.80 4.65 -10.86
N LEU A 130 19.55 4.94 -11.24
CA LEU A 130 18.92 4.35 -12.43
C LEU A 130 19.55 4.84 -13.73
N LEU A 131 20.11 6.04 -13.75
CA LEU A 131 20.76 6.64 -14.91
C LEU A 131 22.29 6.45 -14.91
N GLU A 132 22.84 5.77 -13.92
CA GLU A 132 24.28 5.47 -13.88
C GLU A 132 24.71 4.70 -15.13
N GLY A 133 25.74 5.19 -15.81
CA GLY A 133 26.23 4.63 -17.06
C GLY A 133 25.44 5.00 -18.32
N SER A 134 24.38 5.79 -18.22
CA SER A 134 23.65 6.29 -19.41
C SER A 134 24.53 7.23 -20.24
N GLN A 135 24.70 6.90 -21.51
CA GLN A 135 25.40 7.73 -22.47
C GLN A 135 24.60 9.00 -22.82
N LEU A 136 23.26 8.92 -22.77
CA LEU A 136 22.38 10.06 -23.00
C LEU A 136 22.47 11.05 -21.85
N ALA A 137 22.39 10.57 -20.61
CA ALA A 137 22.51 11.43 -19.43
C ALA A 137 23.87 12.16 -19.37
N ALA A 138 24.95 11.52 -19.79
CA ALA A 138 26.33 12.06 -19.72
C ALA A 138 26.67 13.08 -20.79
N ARG A 139 25.92 13.17 -21.89
CA ARG A 139 26.27 14.06 -23.00
C ARG A 139 25.92 15.52 -22.74
N PRO A 140 26.63 16.48 -23.35
CA PRO A 140 26.29 17.91 -23.29
C PRO A 140 24.87 18.16 -23.80
N LYS A 141 24.10 18.98 -23.06
CA LYS A 141 22.73 19.32 -23.40
C LYS A 141 22.63 20.63 -24.18
N LYS A 142 21.72 20.69 -25.16
CA LYS A 142 21.51 21.89 -25.98
C LYS A 142 20.59 22.92 -25.33
N HIS A 143 19.75 22.48 -24.37
CA HIS A 143 18.79 23.34 -23.66
C HIS A 143 19.30 23.72 -22.26
N VAL A 144 18.80 24.81 -21.72
CA VAL A 144 19.22 25.34 -20.41
C VAL A 144 18.63 24.54 -19.27
N GLN A 145 17.36 24.18 -19.34
CA GLN A 145 16.64 23.40 -18.31
C GLN A 145 15.52 22.58 -18.90
N ASP A 146 15.17 21.48 -18.19
CA ASP A 146 14.05 20.64 -18.54
C ASP A 146 12.70 21.22 -18.08
N PRO A 147 11.57 20.76 -18.66
CA PRO A 147 10.25 21.01 -18.11
C PRO A 147 10.12 20.55 -16.67
N TYR A 148 9.19 21.14 -15.92
CA TYR A 148 8.90 20.74 -14.52
C TYR A 148 8.58 19.27 -14.37
N SER A 149 7.88 18.67 -15.36
CA SER A 149 7.54 17.23 -15.34
C SER A 149 8.76 16.31 -15.24
N PHE A 150 9.95 16.79 -15.59
CA PHE A 150 11.20 16.05 -15.42
C PHE A 150 12.01 16.59 -14.25
N ARG A 151 12.37 17.88 -14.25
CA ARG A 151 13.28 18.43 -13.24
C ARG A 151 12.71 18.47 -11.84
N CYS A 152 11.38 18.41 -11.68
CA CYS A 152 10.70 18.38 -10.38
C CYS A 152 10.24 16.97 -9.95
N ILE A 153 10.66 15.91 -10.62
CA ILE A 153 10.39 14.52 -10.20
C ILE A 153 10.73 14.32 -8.71
N PRO A 154 11.90 14.75 -8.19
CA PRO A 154 12.22 14.54 -6.78
C PRO A 154 11.23 15.19 -5.81
N GLN A 155 10.76 16.39 -6.12
CA GLN A 155 9.82 17.12 -5.28
C GLN A 155 8.44 16.45 -5.27
N VAL A 156 7.95 16.05 -6.45
CA VAL A 156 6.59 15.46 -6.60
C VAL A 156 6.54 14.03 -6.06
N HIS A 157 7.45 13.16 -6.52
CA HIS A 157 7.51 11.77 -6.04
C HIS A 157 7.90 11.73 -4.56
N GLY A 158 8.79 12.64 -4.14
CA GLY A 158 9.23 12.73 -2.75
C GLY A 158 8.10 13.05 -1.79
N ALA A 159 7.25 14.03 -2.12
CA ALA A 159 6.08 14.35 -1.32
C ALA A 159 5.12 13.16 -1.20
N SER A 160 4.94 12.40 -2.29
CA SER A 160 4.14 11.16 -2.26
C SER A 160 4.76 10.09 -1.36
N LYS A 161 6.10 9.90 -1.41
CA LYS A 161 6.81 8.95 -0.54
C LYS A 161 6.68 9.31 0.94
N ASP A 162 6.88 10.58 1.28
CA ASP A 162 6.74 11.05 2.66
C ASP A 162 5.31 10.84 3.19
N THR A 163 4.29 11.02 2.33
CA THR A 163 2.89 10.73 2.66
C THR A 163 2.64 9.24 2.86
N ILE A 164 3.17 8.38 1.99
CA ILE A 164 3.07 6.91 2.11
C ILE A 164 3.72 6.44 3.40
N ASP A 165 4.90 6.97 3.74
CA ASP A 165 5.62 6.66 4.98
C ASP A 165 4.81 7.08 6.22
N TYR A 166 4.17 8.24 6.17
CA TYR A 166 3.29 8.70 7.24
C TYR A 166 2.10 7.76 7.43
N VAL A 167 1.40 7.41 6.34
CA VAL A 167 0.25 6.48 6.40
C VAL A 167 0.67 5.12 6.97
N GLU A 168 1.83 4.60 6.55
CA GLU A 168 2.38 3.35 7.10
C GLU A 168 2.63 3.45 8.61
N SER A 169 3.22 4.56 9.06
CA SER A 169 3.51 4.78 10.48
C SER A 169 2.26 4.85 11.36
N VAL A 170 1.14 5.32 10.79
CA VAL A 170 -0.16 5.38 11.49
C VAL A 170 -0.88 4.04 11.45
N LEU A 171 -0.82 3.33 10.32
CA LEU A 171 -1.56 2.09 10.12
C LEU A 171 -0.92 0.88 10.82
N THR A 172 0.42 0.85 10.88
CA THR A 172 1.16 -0.28 11.48
C THR A 172 0.80 -0.58 12.93
N PRO A 173 0.60 0.40 13.83
CA PRO A 173 0.18 0.13 15.20
C PRO A 173 -1.24 -0.42 15.33
N GLU A 174 -2.08 -0.33 14.28
CA GLU A 174 -3.47 -0.78 14.25
C GLU A 174 -3.62 -2.24 13.81
N ILE A 175 -2.53 -2.86 13.34
CA ILE A 175 -2.51 -4.23 12.82
C ILE A 175 -1.53 -5.12 13.59
#